data_de970977da5d04f8fe758d0118355210
#
_entry.id   de970977da5d04f8fe758d0118355210
#
_cell.length_a   1.000
_cell.length_b   1.000
_cell.length_c   1.000
_cell.angle_alpha   90.00
_cell.angle_beta   90.00
_cell.angle_gamma   90.00
#
_symmetry.space_group_name_H-M   'P 1'
#
loop_
_entity.id
_entity.type
_entity.pdbx_description
1 polymer ?
#
loop_
_entity_poly.entity_id
_entity_poly.type
_entity_poly.pdbx_seq_one_letter_code
_entity_poly.pdbx_strand_id
1 'polypeptide(L)'
;MIKDSVKHLQRPHWSGLLNRVEKIEAGYINLDRNENQDYVLCNHIQKAIKHFLDLSSSMKYEDYYRYYEMFANYYNTSMDNILITGGCDEAIRLTFEATLDNSKTFLTISPTYRGSVTNAIDLTTNIIECGEDEDEITASIEQNRPDVFYICTPNNPSGRVYSAKFIDYICGAYPSMTVLIDNTYRHFCSEQYFDLCKYENCLLAFSYSKSWGLAGARLGILQGHANTIQQITKIRPIMSVSSITLRLAEYLHKHHYIVEKSLERNREGIAFAHKYFSNCKIYSEPTINHVVFEPNEDIISRLDSQKILYGKAPEYSSTAIRLTTLPKDQFEKLICSSTSK
;
A
#
# COMPACT_ATOMS: atom_id res chain seq x y z
N MET A 1 21.05 4.81 -25.06
CA MET A 1 21.14 6.05 -24.22
C MET A 1 19.96 6.07 -23.27
N ILE A 2 20.15 6.58 -22.05
CA ILE A 2 19.09 6.68 -21.04
C ILE A 2 18.15 7.83 -21.41
N LYS A 3 16.83 7.64 -21.27
CA LYS A 3 15.81 8.67 -21.51
C LYS A 3 16.10 9.91 -20.66
N ASP A 4 15.86 11.11 -21.20
CA ASP A 4 16.08 12.35 -20.46
C ASP A 4 15.16 12.48 -19.26
N SER A 5 13.91 12.01 -19.33
CA SER A 5 12.99 11.92 -18.19
C SER A 5 13.56 11.14 -17.00
N VAL A 6 14.37 10.10 -17.24
CA VAL A 6 14.99 9.28 -16.21
C VAL A 6 16.21 9.95 -15.59
N LYS A 7 16.96 10.76 -16.36
CA LYS A 7 18.19 11.44 -15.87
C LYS A 7 17.94 12.41 -14.73
N HIS A 8 16.75 12.98 -14.68
CA HIS A 8 16.36 13.98 -13.67
C HIS A 8 15.65 13.39 -12.46
N LEU A 9 15.36 12.06 -12.47
CA LEU A 9 14.71 11.40 -11.35
C LEU A 9 15.63 11.34 -10.13
N GLN A 10 15.13 11.85 -9.01
CA GLN A 10 15.77 11.69 -7.71
C GLN A 10 15.11 10.51 -6.97
N ARG A 11 15.77 9.37 -6.96
CA ARG A 11 15.37 8.24 -6.12
C ARG A 11 16.38 8.02 -5.00
N PRO A 12 15.97 7.53 -3.82
CA PRO A 12 16.91 7.16 -2.77
C PRO A 12 17.93 6.17 -3.32
N HIS A 13 19.20 6.55 -3.26
CA HIS A 13 20.29 5.65 -3.59
C HIS A 13 20.50 4.65 -2.45
N TRP A 14 20.97 3.43 -2.75
CA TRP A 14 21.21 2.41 -1.74
C TRP A 14 22.12 2.90 -0.58
N SER A 15 23.07 3.79 -0.85
CA SER A 15 23.91 4.39 0.19
C SER A 15 23.11 5.19 1.24
N GLY A 16 21.97 5.77 0.86
CA GLY A 16 21.06 6.42 1.82
C GLY A 16 20.37 5.45 2.77
N LEU A 17 20.42 4.14 2.47
CA LEU A 17 19.86 3.09 3.33
C LEU A 17 20.86 2.55 4.36
N LEU A 18 22.16 2.87 4.24
CA LEU A 18 23.22 2.36 5.14
C LEU A 18 22.93 2.67 6.60
N ASN A 19 22.63 3.92 6.92
CA ASN A 19 22.29 4.33 8.30
C ASN A 19 21.11 3.53 8.87
N ARG A 20 20.11 3.18 8.03
CA ARG A 20 19.00 2.34 8.45
C ARG A 20 19.42 0.90 8.72
N VAL A 21 20.27 0.33 7.87
CA VAL A 21 20.81 -1.03 8.06
C VAL A 21 21.62 -1.09 9.35
N GLU A 22 22.53 -0.16 9.59
CA GLU A 22 23.32 -0.06 10.81
C GLU A 22 22.44 0.01 12.06
N LYS A 23 21.35 0.79 12.02
CA LYS A 23 20.39 0.85 13.13
C LYS A 23 19.68 -0.48 13.36
N ILE A 24 19.26 -1.17 12.30
CA ILE A 24 18.60 -2.48 12.43
C ILE A 24 19.59 -3.50 13.03
N GLU A 25 20.83 -3.53 12.56
CA GLU A 25 21.89 -4.38 13.11
C GLU A 25 22.21 -4.04 14.58
N ALA A 26 22.09 -2.76 14.94
CA ALA A 26 22.19 -2.29 16.34
C ALA A 26 20.95 -2.60 17.20
N GLY A 27 19.99 -3.37 16.67
CA GLY A 27 18.80 -3.83 17.39
C GLY A 27 17.65 -2.82 17.47
N TYR A 28 17.58 -1.88 16.53
CA TYR A 28 16.42 -0.97 16.44
C TYR A 28 15.17 -1.70 15.96
N ILE A 29 14.05 -1.37 16.57
CA ILE A 29 12.72 -1.86 16.19
C ILE A 29 12.20 -1.03 15.03
N ASN A 30 11.82 -1.71 13.94
CA ASN A 30 11.48 -1.08 12.68
C ASN A 30 9.98 -0.73 12.59
N LEU A 31 9.61 0.52 12.90
CA LEU A 31 8.23 1.02 12.77
C LEU A 31 8.10 2.17 11.76
N ASP A 32 8.97 2.21 10.73
CA ASP A 32 9.04 3.27 9.72
C ASP A 32 8.35 2.93 8.38
N ARG A 33 7.92 1.67 8.14
CA ARG A 33 7.47 1.18 6.82
C ARG A 33 6.05 0.64 6.75
N ASN A 34 5.25 0.83 7.78
CA ASN A 34 3.86 0.37 7.84
C ASN A 34 3.72 -1.16 7.57
N GLU A 35 4.66 -1.95 8.06
CA GLU A 35 4.64 -3.40 7.95
C GLU A 35 3.73 -4.00 9.02
N ASN A 36 3.02 -5.09 8.71
CA ASN A 36 2.31 -5.85 9.73
C ASN A 36 3.31 -6.73 10.49
N GLN A 37 3.56 -6.37 11.74
CA GLN A 37 4.52 -7.06 12.61
C GLN A 37 3.83 -7.83 13.73
N ASP A 38 2.59 -8.30 13.52
CA ASP A 38 1.92 -9.20 14.45
C ASP A 38 2.71 -10.49 14.59
N TYR A 39 3.26 -10.73 15.81
CA TYR A 39 4.09 -11.92 16.07
C TYR A 39 3.31 -13.22 15.90
N VAL A 40 1.97 -13.23 16.12
CA VAL A 40 1.13 -14.41 15.93
C VAL A 40 1.08 -14.78 14.44
N LEU A 41 0.79 -13.80 13.58
CA LEU A 41 0.82 -13.98 12.12
C LEU A 41 2.22 -14.38 11.64
N CYS A 42 3.25 -13.70 12.13
CA CYS A 42 4.65 -14.00 11.80
C CYS A 42 5.02 -15.46 12.11
N ASN A 43 4.64 -15.95 13.30
CA ASN A 43 4.87 -17.35 13.69
C ASN A 43 4.14 -18.36 12.78
N HIS A 44 2.93 -18.03 12.33
CA HIS A 44 2.21 -18.87 11.37
C HIS A 44 2.89 -18.87 10.00
N ILE A 45 3.33 -17.70 9.51
CA ILE A 45 4.10 -17.60 8.26
C ILE A 45 5.39 -18.40 8.34
N GLN A 46 6.13 -18.31 9.45
CA GLN A 46 7.37 -19.08 9.65
C GLN A 46 7.11 -20.60 9.66
N LYS A 47 6.02 -21.06 10.28
CA LYS A 47 5.60 -22.47 10.22
C LYS A 47 5.25 -22.90 8.81
N ALA A 48 4.51 -22.07 8.09
CA ALA A 48 4.19 -22.31 6.69
C ALA A 48 5.47 -22.48 5.84
N ILE A 49 6.42 -21.56 5.98
CA ILE A 49 7.70 -21.61 5.28
C ILE A 49 8.43 -22.93 5.57
N LYS A 50 8.47 -23.38 6.82
CA LYS A 50 9.16 -24.63 7.20
C LYS A 50 8.50 -25.90 6.69
N HIS A 51 7.17 -25.92 6.57
CA HIS A 51 6.41 -27.15 6.26
C HIS A 51 6.00 -27.25 4.79
N PHE A 52 5.84 -26.14 4.09
CA PHE A 52 5.24 -26.09 2.75
C PHE A 52 6.18 -25.60 1.66
N LEU A 53 7.29 -24.96 2.02
CA LEU A 53 8.29 -24.59 1.04
C LEU A 53 9.30 -25.72 0.89
N ASP A 54 8.97 -26.63 0.00
CA ASP A 54 10.00 -27.45 -0.62
C ASP A 54 10.88 -26.54 -1.49
N LEU A 55 12.18 -26.48 -1.17
CA LEU A 55 13.15 -25.68 -1.94
C LEU A 55 13.17 -26.08 -3.42
N SER A 56 12.78 -27.32 -3.76
CA SER A 56 12.64 -27.75 -5.15
C SER A 56 11.57 -26.96 -5.91
N SER A 57 10.60 -26.37 -5.23
CA SER A 57 9.59 -25.50 -5.84
C SER A 57 10.16 -24.21 -6.40
N SER A 58 11.29 -23.72 -5.87
CA SER A 58 11.99 -22.55 -6.39
C SER A 58 12.70 -22.79 -7.72
N MET A 59 12.90 -24.06 -8.10
CA MET A 59 13.57 -24.46 -9.34
C MET A 59 12.63 -24.56 -10.55
N LYS A 60 11.32 -24.41 -10.34
CA LYS A 60 10.29 -24.58 -11.38
C LYS A 60 9.39 -23.35 -11.43
N TYR A 61 8.95 -23.01 -12.65
CA TYR A 61 7.85 -22.09 -12.81
C TYR A 61 6.55 -22.72 -12.31
N GLU A 62 5.77 -21.94 -11.57
CA GLU A 62 4.43 -22.39 -11.14
C GLU A 62 3.42 -22.26 -12.27
N ASP A 63 2.39 -23.10 -12.23
CA ASP A 63 1.20 -22.94 -13.04
C ASP A 63 0.35 -21.82 -12.44
N TYR A 64 0.35 -20.66 -13.07
CA TYR A 64 -0.37 -19.46 -12.63
C TYR A 64 -1.89 -19.64 -12.71
N TYR A 65 -2.42 -20.54 -13.56
CA TYR A 65 -3.84 -20.71 -13.75
C TYR A 65 -4.57 -20.98 -12.42
N ARG A 66 -4.08 -21.91 -11.60
CA ARG A 66 -4.70 -22.23 -10.31
C ARG A 66 -4.69 -21.05 -9.32
N TYR A 67 -3.73 -20.16 -9.42
CA TYR A 67 -3.66 -18.96 -8.56
C TYR A 67 -4.61 -17.88 -9.07
N TYR A 68 -4.76 -17.72 -10.37
CA TYR A 68 -5.80 -16.87 -10.93
C TYR A 68 -7.18 -17.32 -10.51
N GLU A 69 -7.47 -18.64 -10.59
CA GLU A 69 -8.72 -19.23 -10.12
C GLU A 69 -8.94 -18.98 -8.61
N MET A 70 -7.91 -19.21 -7.79
CA MET A 70 -7.97 -18.98 -6.34
C MET A 70 -8.27 -17.50 -6.01
N PHE A 71 -7.57 -16.56 -6.62
CA PHE A 71 -7.79 -15.14 -6.38
C PHE A 71 -9.14 -14.68 -6.93
N ALA A 72 -9.54 -15.11 -8.11
CA ALA A 72 -10.84 -14.79 -8.69
C ALA A 72 -11.99 -15.26 -7.78
N ASN A 73 -11.91 -16.47 -7.27
CA ASN A 73 -12.89 -17.00 -6.31
C ASN A 73 -12.90 -16.21 -5.00
N TYR A 74 -11.72 -15.85 -4.46
CA TYR A 74 -11.64 -15.08 -3.22
C TYR A 74 -12.22 -13.66 -3.35
N TYR A 75 -11.99 -13.02 -4.50
CA TYR A 75 -12.49 -11.66 -4.78
C TYR A 75 -13.88 -11.67 -5.43
N ASN A 76 -14.50 -12.85 -5.60
CA ASN A 76 -15.82 -13.02 -6.25
C ASN A 76 -15.87 -12.34 -7.63
N THR A 77 -14.88 -12.63 -8.47
CA THR A 77 -14.73 -12.06 -9.81
C THR A 77 -14.27 -13.12 -10.82
N SER A 78 -14.14 -12.75 -12.10
CA SER A 78 -13.57 -13.64 -13.13
C SER A 78 -12.04 -13.53 -13.16
N MET A 79 -11.36 -14.59 -13.61
CA MET A 79 -9.92 -14.58 -13.89
C MET A 79 -9.52 -13.51 -14.90
N ASP A 80 -10.39 -13.19 -15.85
CA ASP A 80 -10.16 -12.15 -16.86
C ASP A 80 -10.18 -10.73 -16.29
N ASN A 81 -10.73 -10.58 -15.08
CA ASN A 81 -10.83 -9.29 -14.40
C ASN A 81 -9.65 -8.98 -13.46
N ILE A 82 -8.69 -9.90 -13.34
CA ILE A 82 -7.56 -9.73 -12.42
C ILE A 82 -6.21 -9.95 -13.10
N LEU A 83 -5.19 -9.28 -12.55
CA LEU A 83 -3.80 -9.45 -12.90
C LEU A 83 -2.97 -9.62 -11.63
N ILE A 84 -2.24 -10.73 -11.50
CA ILE A 84 -1.31 -10.98 -10.39
C ILE A 84 -0.04 -10.16 -10.64
N THR A 85 0.38 -9.38 -9.64
CA THR A 85 1.50 -8.44 -9.74
C THR A 85 2.50 -8.59 -8.59
N GLY A 86 3.73 -8.13 -8.80
CA GLY A 86 4.81 -8.07 -7.81
C GLY A 86 4.59 -6.96 -6.76
N GLY A 87 3.43 -6.95 -6.12
CA GLY A 87 2.95 -5.93 -5.20
C GLY A 87 2.14 -4.84 -5.90
N CYS A 88 1.51 -3.98 -5.09
CA CYS A 88 0.71 -2.85 -5.60
C CYS A 88 1.55 -1.89 -6.45
N ASP A 89 2.84 -1.73 -6.16
CA ASP A 89 3.74 -0.87 -6.94
C ASP A 89 3.82 -1.29 -8.41
N GLU A 90 3.88 -2.60 -8.71
CA GLU A 90 3.86 -3.08 -10.09
C GLU A 90 2.48 -2.84 -10.73
N ALA A 91 1.38 -3.04 -9.99
CA ALA A 91 0.03 -2.74 -10.47
C ALA A 91 -0.12 -1.27 -10.88
N ILE A 92 0.36 -0.35 -10.03
CA ILE A 92 0.38 1.10 -10.30
C ILE A 92 1.23 1.39 -11.54
N ARG A 93 2.45 0.86 -11.58
CA ARG A 93 3.37 1.09 -12.69
C ARG A 93 2.82 0.60 -14.02
N LEU A 94 2.30 -0.62 -14.08
CA LEU A 94 1.71 -1.20 -15.29
C LEU A 94 0.50 -0.38 -15.77
N THR A 95 -0.34 0.11 -14.85
CA THR A 95 -1.44 1.00 -15.19
C THR A 95 -0.92 2.28 -15.85
N PHE A 96 0.08 2.91 -15.23
CA PHE A 96 0.64 4.16 -15.78
C PHE A 96 1.37 3.95 -17.11
N GLU A 97 2.16 2.87 -17.24
CA GLU A 97 2.80 2.52 -18.52
C GLU A 97 1.80 2.25 -19.65
N ALA A 98 0.59 1.76 -19.31
CA ALA A 98 -0.48 1.53 -20.28
C ALA A 98 -1.26 2.80 -20.64
N THR A 99 -1.27 3.83 -19.77
CA THR A 99 -2.21 4.96 -19.89
C THR A 99 -1.55 6.34 -19.98
N LEU A 100 -0.28 6.47 -19.60
CA LEU A 100 0.46 7.73 -19.60
C LEU A 100 1.54 7.77 -20.68
N ASP A 101 1.70 8.93 -21.28
CA ASP A 101 2.82 9.36 -22.09
C ASP A 101 3.03 10.88 -21.92
N ASN A 102 4.00 11.46 -22.62
CA ASN A 102 4.34 12.89 -22.49
C ASN A 102 3.21 13.86 -22.84
N SER A 103 2.15 13.41 -23.56
CA SER A 103 0.99 14.22 -23.92
C SER A 103 -0.14 14.15 -22.91
N LYS A 104 -0.07 13.21 -21.95
CA LYS A 104 -1.11 12.86 -21.00
C LYS A 104 -0.94 13.58 -19.67
N THR A 105 -2.05 13.88 -19.03
CA THR A 105 -2.09 14.55 -17.71
C THR A 105 -2.42 13.55 -16.62
N PHE A 106 -1.58 13.53 -15.59
CA PHE A 106 -1.76 12.75 -14.37
C PHE A 106 -2.24 13.66 -13.23
N LEU A 107 -3.34 13.28 -12.58
CA LEU A 107 -3.86 13.94 -11.40
C LEU A 107 -3.79 13.01 -10.19
N THR A 108 -3.42 13.55 -9.04
CA THR A 108 -3.52 12.87 -7.75
C THR A 108 -3.81 13.87 -6.62
N ILE A 109 -4.20 13.34 -5.47
CA ILE A 109 -4.33 14.12 -4.24
C ILE A 109 -2.95 14.33 -3.58
N SER A 110 -2.83 15.35 -2.74
CA SER A 110 -1.61 15.63 -1.95
C SER A 110 -1.98 16.07 -0.53
N PRO A 111 -1.40 15.44 0.51
CA PRO A 111 -0.38 14.39 0.45
C PRO A 111 -0.96 13.01 0.09
N THR A 112 -0.18 12.17 -0.58
CA THR A 112 -0.53 10.78 -0.88
C THR A 112 0.71 9.89 -0.96
N TYR A 113 0.55 8.62 -1.35
CA TYR A 113 1.66 7.71 -1.56
C TYR A 113 2.62 8.21 -2.65
N ARG A 114 3.77 8.73 -2.25
CA ARG A 114 4.75 9.35 -3.16
C ARG A 114 5.30 8.42 -4.25
N GLY A 115 5.18 7.10 -4.06
CA GLY A 115 5.56 6.12 -5.09
C GLY A 115 4.74 6.25 -6.36
N SER A 116 3.47 6.68 -6.28
CA SER A 116 2.62 6.93 -7.45
C SER A 116 3.17 8.09 -8.29
N VAL A 117 3.44 9.23 -7.66
CA VAL A 117 4.02 10.40 -8.35
C VAL A 117 5.38 10.05 -8.96
N THR A 118 6.23 9.30 -8.22
CA THR A 118 7.54 8.87 -8.72
C THR A 118 7.42 7.92 -9.92
N ASN A 119 6.37 7.11 -10.00
CA ASN A 119 6.12 6.24 -11.15
C ASN A 119 5.53 7.00 -12.34
N ALA A 120 4.79 8.08 -12.11
CA ALA A 120 4.22 8.90 -13.19
C ALA A 120 5.26 9.83 -13.83
N ILE A 121 6.19 10.38 -13.07
CA ILE A 121 7.10 11.46 -13.50
C ILE A 121 8.08 11.05 -14.62
N ASP A 122 8.34 9.74 -14.81
CA ASP A 122 9.16 9.25 -15.92
C ASP A 122 8.36 8.97 -17.19
N LEU A 123 7.03 9.10 -17.12
CA LEU A 123 6.10 8.89 -18.23
C LEU A 123 5.48 10.19 -18.73
N THR A 124 5.17 11.13 -17.81
CA THR A 124 4.63 12.44 -18.16
C THR A 124 5.22 13.55 -17.30
N THR A 125 5.30 14.77 -17.89
CA THR A 125 5.65 15.98 -17.14
C THR A 125 4.42 16.75 -16.65
N ASN A 126 3.21 16.38 -17.11
CA ASN A 126 1.96 17.03 -16.77
C ASN A 126 1.36 16.38 -15.51
N ILE A 127 1.95 16.71 -14.35
CA ILE A 127 1.52 16.19 -13.04
C ILE A 127 0.82 17.29 -12.27
N ILE A 128 -0.39 16.98 -11.80
CA ILE A 128 -1.23 17.87 -11.00
C ILE A 128 -1.48 17.18 -9.65
N GLU A 129 -1.22 17.91 -8.58
CA GLU A 129 -1.57 17.52 -7.23
C GLU A 129 -2.66 18.47 -6.71
N CYS A 130 -3.80 17.95 -6.23
CA CYS A 130 -4.87 18.73 -5.60
C CYS A 130 -5.00 18.38 -4.12
N GLY A 131 -5.86 19.10 -3.39
CA GLY A 131 -6.16 18.76 -1.99
C GLY A 131 -6.94 17.45 -1.84
N GLU A 132 -7.15 17.04 -0.59
CA GLU A 132 -7.84 15.78 -0.25
C GLU A 132 -9.36 15.91 -0.16
N ASP A 133 -9.93 17.10 -0.36
CA ASP A 133 -11.38 17.31 -0.30
C ASP A 133 -12.08 16.89 -1.59
N GLU A 134 -13.26 16.27 -1.49
CA GLU A 134 -14.01 15.76 -2.65
C GLU A 134 -14.39 16.88 -3.63
N ASP A 135 -14.69 18.10 -3.12
CA ASP A 135 -15.01 19.25 -3.96
C ASP A 135 -13.75 19.77 -4.68
N GLU A 136 -12.59 19.81 -4.00
CA GLU A 136 -11.32 20.19 -4.61
C GLU A 136 -10.86 19.18 -5.68
N ILE A 137 -11.05 17.88 -5.42
CA ILE A 137 -10.78 16.82 -6.40
C ILE A 137 -11.65 17.01 -7.63
N THR A 138 -12.97 17.20 -7.45
CA THR A 138 -13.92 17.37 -8.55
C THR A 138 -13.60 18.62 -9.35
N ALA A 139 -13.35 19.75 -8.69
CA ALA A 139 -12.96 21.00 -9.36
C ALA A 139 -11.66 20.84 -10.16
N SER A 140 -10.68 20.12 -9.61
CA SER A 140 -9.41 19.86 -10.30
C SER A 140 -9.61 18.98 -11.54
N ILE A 141 -10.48 17.96 -11.48
CA ILE A 141 -10.82 17.11 -12.62
C ILE A 141 -11.49 17.94 -13.72
N GLU A 142 -12.47 18.76 -13.35
CA GLU A 142 -13.20 19.63 -14.30
C GLU A 142 -12.29 20.65 -15.00
N GLN A 143 -11.41 21.29 -14.23
CA GLN A 143 -10.50 22.30 -14.73
C GLN A 143 -9.42 21.74 -15.65
N ASN A 144 -8.82 20.59 -15.25
CA ASN A 144 -7.61 20.08 -15.89
C ASN A 144 -7.86 18.93 -16.85
N ARG A 145 -9.02 18.27 -16.76
CA ARG A 145 -9.43 17.14 -17.61
C ARG A 145 -8.31 16.09 -17.73
N PRO A 146 -7.84 15.52 -16.61
CA PRO A 146 -6.72 14.59 -16.62
C PRO A 146 -7.07 13.30 -17.37
N ASP A 147 -6.04 12.66 -17.93
CA ASP A 147 -6.17 11.34 -18.57
C ASP A 147 -6.14 10.21 -17.53
N VAL A 148 -5.42 10.42 -16.43
CA VAL A 148 -5.30 9.46 -15.33
C VAL A 148 -5.50 10.16 -14.00
N PHE A 149 -6.41 9.65 -13.19
CA PHE A 149 -6.60 10.03 -11.80
C PHE A 149 -6.19 8.87 -10.89
N TYR A 150 -5.18 9.09 -10.05
CA TYR A 150 -4.77 8.15 -9.00
C TYR A 150 -5.30 8.61 -7.66
N ILE A 151 -5.98 7.70 -6.95
CA ILE A 151 -6.49 7.94 -5.61
C ILE A 151 -6.16 6.77 -4.67
N CYS A 152 -5.47 7.06 -3.56
CA CYS A 152 -5.20 6.09 -2.52
C CYS A 152 -6.32 6.16 -1.46
N THR A 153 -6.97 5.02 -1.17
CA THR A 153 -8.06 4.98 -0.19
C THR A 153 -8.15 3.62 0.52
N PRO A 154 -7.96 3.57 1.85
CA PRO A 154 -7.51 4.66 2.73
C PRO A 154 -6.20 5.28 2.30
N ASN A 155 -6.12 6.63 2.36
CA ASN A 155 -4.96 7.35 1.87
C ASN A 155 -3.73 7.18 2.79
N ASN A 156 -2.58 7.05 2.21
CA ASN A 156 -1.30 7.09 2.91
C ASN A 156 -0.61 8.44 2.62
N PRO A 157 -0.45 9.34 3.62
CA PRO A 157 -0.38 9.01 5.04
C PRO A 157 -1.59 9.44 5.90
N SER A 158 -2.60 10.13 5.35
CA SER A 158 -3.69 10.75 6.13
C SER A 158 -4.70 9.74 6.71
N GLY A 159 -4.84 8.57 6.11
CA GLY A 159 -5.89 7.61 6.45
C GLY A 159 -7.27 7.97 5.86
N ARG A 160 -7.40 9.10 5.14
CA ARG A 160 -8.69 9.52 4.57
C ARG A 160 -9.29 8.42 3.69
N VAL A 161 -10.57 8.15 3.90
CA VAL A 161 -11.36 7.19 3.13
C VAL A 161 -12.36 7.95 2.26
N TYR A 162 -12.37 7.66 0.98
CA TYR A 162 -13.35 8.21 0.05
C TYR A 162 -14.49 7.21 -0.12
N SER A 163 -15.73 7.69 -0.21
CA SER A 163 -16.89 6.82 -0.38
C SER A 163 -16.90 6.15 -1.76
N ALA A 164 -17.36 4.89 -1.83
CA ALA A 164 -17.55 4.22 -3.11
C ALA A 164 -18.52 5.00 -4.01
N LYS A 165 -19.49 5.70 -3.41
CA LYS A 165 -20.43 6.57 -4.15
C LYS A 165 -19.74 7.75 -4.82
N PHE A 166 -18.76 8.39 -4.14
CA PHE A 166 -17.97 9.47 -4.74
C PHE A 166 -17.16 8.97 -5.92
N ILE A 167 -16.45 7.85 -5.75
CA ILE A 167 -15.63 7.29 -6.83
C ILE A 167 -16.50 6.73 -7.97
N ASP A 168 -17.66 6.15 -7.69
CA ASP A 168 -18.66 5.73 -8.70
C ASP A 168 -19.11 6.93 -9.57
N TYR A 169 -19.40 8.06 -8.92
CA TYR A 169 -19.68 9.31 -9.63
C TYR A 169 -18.53 9.72 -10.54
N ILE A 170 -17.29 9.74 -10.05
CA ILE A 170 -16.11 10.11 -10.85
C ILE A 170 -15.94 9.16 -12.05
N CYS A 171 -16.02 7.84 -11.85
CA CYS A 171 -15.90 6.87 -12.93
C CYS A 171 -16.98 7.04 -14.00
N GLY A 172 -18.23 7.30 -13.60
CA GLY A 172 -19.36 7.45 -14.51
C GLY A 172 -19.39 8.79 -15.22
N ALA A 173 -19.02 9.89 -14.54
CA ALA A 173 -19.01 11.23 -15.12
C ALA A 173 -17.84 11.47 -16.10
N TYR A 174 -16.71 10.78 -15.90
CA TYR A 174 -15.49 10.97 -16.69
C TYR A 174 -15.01 9.67 -17.33
N PRO A 175 -15.77 9.04 -18.25
CA PRO A 175 -15.49 7.70 -18.79
C PRO A 175 -14.20 7.62 -19.65
N SER A 176 -13.67 8.76 -20.13
CA SER A 176 -12.39 8.83 -20.85
C SER A 176 -11.17 8.92 -19.95
N MET A 177 -11.34 9.19 -18.66
CA MET A 177 -10.28 9.28 -17.66
C MET A 177 -10.10 7.94 -16.99
N THR A 178 -8.88 7.42 -16.96
CA THR A 178 -8.56 6.22 -16.14
C THR A 178 -8.54 6.59 -14.68
N VAL A 179 -9.30 5.86 -13.86
CA VAL A 179 -9.32 6.00 -12.40
C VAL A 179 -8.60 4.80 -11.79
N LEU A 180 -7.44 5.02 -11.18
CA LEU A 180 -6.71 4.00 -10.45
C LEU A 180 -6.90 4.19 -8.94
N ILE A 181 -7.59 3.25 -8.33
CA ILE A 181 -7.82 3.20 -6.88
C ILE A 181 -6.72 2.35 -6.24
N ASP A 182 -5.84 2.95 -5.46
CA ASP A 182 -4.91 2.21 -4.61
C ASP A 182 -5.59 1.87 -3.28
N ASN A 183 -5.99 0.61 -3.16
CA ASN A 183 -6.69 0.10 -1.99
C ASN A 183 -5.80 -0.80 -1.12
N THR A 184 -4.53 -0.43 -1.01
CA THR A 184 -3.51 -1.16 -0.21
C THR A 184 -3.93 -1.34 1.25
N TYR A 185 -4.69 -0.41 1.82
CA TYR A 185 -5.14 -0.44 3.22
C TYR A 185 -6.59 -0.90 3.40
N ARG A 186 -7.20 -1.53 2.40
CA ARG A 186 -8.63 -1.93 2.35
C ARG A 186 -9.16 -2.65 3.60
N HIS A 187 -8.33 -3.46 4.25
CA HIS A 187 -8.75 -4.25 5.41
C HIS A 187 -8.82 -3.46 6.71
N PHE A 188 -8.41 -2.20 6.70
CA PHE A 188 -8.47 -1.30 7.87
C PHE A 188 -9.68 -0.35 7.85
N CYS A 189 -10.47 -0.34 6.76
CA CYS A 189 -11.73 0.38 6.65
C CYS A 189 -12.87 -0.54 6.20
N SER A 190 -14.12 -0.06 6.26
CA SER A 190 -15.31 -0.81 5.84
C SER A 190 -15.69 -0.58 4.38
N GLU A 191 -15.16 0.47 3.75
CA GLU A 191 -15.52 0.85 2.38
C GLU A 191 -15.01 -0.19 1.36
N GLN A 192 -15.81 -0.48 0.34
CA GLN A 192 -15.52 -1.49 -0.68
C GLN A 192 -15.71 -0.90 -2.08
N TYR A 193 -14.78 -1.22 -3.01
CA TYR A 193 -14.76 -0.63 -4.36
C TYR A 193 -14.87 -1.67 -5.48
N PHE A 194 -15.11 -2.95 -5.17
CA PHE A 194 -15.12 -4.04 -6.16
C PHE A 194 -16.12 -3.84 -7.28
N ASP A 195 -17.32 -3.31 -6.96
CA ASP A 195 -18.38 -3.09 -7.92
C ASP A 195 -18.03 -1.99 -8.95
N LEU A 196 -17.02 -1.18 -8.66
CA LEU A 196 -16.56 -0.13 -9.57
C LEU A 196 -15.77 -0.69 -10.76
N CYS A 197 -15.28 -1.91 -10.66
CA CYS A 197 -14.62 -2.60 -11.77
C CYS A 197 -15.59 -2.99 -12.91
N LYS A 198 -16.88 -2.65 -12.79
CA LYS A 198 -17.85 -2.66 -13.92
C LYS A 198 -17.50 -1.62 -14.99
N TYR A 199 -16.84 -0.51 -14.61
CA TYR A 199 -16.40 0.53 -15.53
C TYR A 199 -15.09 0.15 -16.21
N GLU A 200 -15.00 0.31 -17.53
CA GLU A 200 -13.76 0.04 -18.28
C GLU A 200 -12.60 0.96 -17.87
N ASN A 201 -12.92 2.17 -17.37
CA ASN A 201 -11.95 3.16 -16.93
C ASN A 201 -11.55 3.04 -15.45
N CYS A 202 -12.09 2.09 -14.69
CA CYS A 202 -11.78 1.90 -13.28
C CYS A 202 -10.87 0.69 -13.05
N LEU A 203 -9.78 0.93 -12.34
CA LEU A 203 -8.82 -0.09 -11.92
C LEU A 203 -8.64 -0.02 -10.40
N LEU A 204 -8.53 -1.19 -9.76
CA LEU A 204 -8.42 -1.33 -8.33
C LEU A 204 -7.17 -2.15 -7.98
N ALA A 205 -6.20 -1.52 -7.32
CA ALA A 205 -4.95 -2.16 -6.93
C ALA A 205 -4.97 -2.60 -5.47
N PHE A 206 -4.62 -3.86 -5.21
CA PHE A 206 -4.57 -4.45 -3.87
C PHE A 206 -3.14 -4.83 -3.50
N SER A 207 -2.87 -4.85 -2.20
CA SER A 207 -1.60 -5.30 -1.66
C SER A 207 -1.77 -6.35 -0.56
N TYR A 208 -0.92 -7.34 -0.58
CA TYR A 208 -0.75 -8.30 0.52
C TYR A 208 0.28 -7.84 1.56
N SER A 209 0.91 -6.69 1.31
CA SER A 209 2.02 -6.19 2.14
C SER A 209 1.60 -5.76 3.54
N LYS A 210 0.41 -5.14 3.69
CA LYS A 210 0.03 -4.48 4.95
C LYS A 210 -0.83 -5.38 5.83
N SER A 211 -1.98 -5.79 5.33
CA SER A 211 -2.94 -6.61 6.08
C SER A 211 -2.50 -8.06 6.25
N TRP A 212 -1.90 -8.65 5.21
CA TRP A 212 -1.51 -10.06 5.18
C TRP A 212 -0.09 -10.35 5.70
N GLY A 213 0.68 -9.31 6.07
CA GLY A 213 2.05 -9.47 6.56
C GLY A 213 3.06 -9.91 5.50
N LEU A 214 2.74 -9.78 4.21
CA LEU A 214 3.55 -10.25 3.09
C LEU A 214 4.35 -9.14 2.39
N ALA A 215 4.76 -8.10 3.11
CA ALA A 215 5.51 -6.99 2.54
C ALA A 215 6.78 -7.43 1.79
N GLY A 216 7.53 -8.38 2.36
CA GLY A 216 8.74 -8.95 1.77
C GLY A 216 8.48 -9.94 0.62
N ALA A 217 7.27 -10.51 0.53
CA ALA A 217 6.91 -11.47 -0.51
C ALA A 217 6.50 -10.82 -1.83
N ARG A 218 6.21 -9.52 -1.84
CA ARG A 218 5.88 -8.74 -3.05
C ARG A 218 4.70 -9.33 -3.83
N LEU A 219 3.51 -9.37 -3.24
CA LEU A 219 2.28 -9.81 -3.89
C LEU A 219 1.25 -8.68 -3.93
N GLY A 220 0.66 -8.47 -5.09
CA GLY A 220 -0.45 -7.57 -5.35
C GLY A 220 -1.38 -8.13 -6.41
N ILE A 221 -2.56 -7.53 -6.50
CA ILE A 221 -3.55 -7.83 -7.54
C ILE A 221 -4.01 -6.49 -8.12
N LEU A 222 -4.07 -6.41 -9.44
CA LEU A 222 -4.79 -5.37 -10.16
C LEU A 222 -6.11 -5.97 -10.62
N GLN A 223 -7.24 -5.36 -10.26
CA GLN A 223 -8.57 -5.75 -10.71
C GLN A 223 -9.17 -4.64 -11.56
N GLY A 224 -9.95 -5.01 -12.59
CA GLY A 224 -10.63 -4.08 -13.47
C GLY A 224 -11.57 -4.78 -14.42
N HIS A 225 -12.12 -4.04 -15.36
CA HIS A 225 -12.91 -4.62 -16.45
C HIS A 225 -12.03 -5.52 -17.33
N ALA A 226 -12.57 -6.66 -17.77
CA ALA A 226 -11.81 -7.67 -18.52
C ALA A 226 -11.06 -7.10 -19.73
N ASN A 227 -11.72 -6.23 -20.53
CA ASN A 227 -11.09 -5.59 -21.68
C ASN A 227 -9.83 -4.77 -21.28
N THR A 228 -9.92 -4.02 -20.19
CA THR A 228 -8.82 -3.18 -19.69
C THR A 228 -7.68 -4.04 -19.15
N ILE A 229 -7.99 -5.05 -18.34
CA ILE A 229 -7.00 -6.00 -17.81
C ILE A 229 -6.29 -6.72 -18.95
N GLN A 230 -7.00 -7.15 -19.99
CA GLN A 230 -6.41 -7.79 -21.17
C GLN A 230 -5.38 -6.88 -21.86
N GLN A 231 -5.64 -5.57 -21.96
CA GLN A 231 -4.69 -4.63 -22.57
C GLN A 231 -3.43 -4.48 -21.70
N ILE A 232 -3.60 -4.28 -20.39
CA ILE A 232 -2.48 -4.13 -19.44
C ILE A 232 -1.64 -5.41 -19.38
N THR A 233 -2.26 -6.57 -19.51
CA THR A 233 -1.55 -7.87 -19.50
C THR A 233 -0.51 -7.97 -20.62
N LYS A 234 -0.65 -7.25 -21.73
CA LYS A 234 0.30 -7.29 -22.85
C LYS A 234 1.69 -6.73 -22.51
N ILE A 235 1.78 -5.82 -21.56
CA ILE A 235 3.04 -5.15 -21.18
C ILE A 235 3.64 -5.71 -19.87
N ARG A 236 2.95 -6.60 -19.17
CA ARG A 236 3.44 -7.18 -17.92
C ARG A 236 4.61 -8.15 -18.14
N PRO A 237 5.54 -8.29 -17.18
CA PRO A 237 6.44 -9.43 -17.14
C PRO A 237 5.66 -10.76 -17.07
N ILE A 238 6.11 -11.79 -17.79
CA ILE A 238 5.36 -13.06 -17.92
C ILE A 238 5.14 -13.72 -16.56
N MET A 239 6.13 -13.69 -15.67
CA MET A 239 6.10 -14.28 -14.33
C MET A 239 6.74 -13.34 -13.31
N SER A 240 6.02 -12.32 -12.88
CA SER A 240 6.53 -11.29 -11.97
C SER A 240 6.53 -11.71 -10.49
N VAL A 241 5.77 -12.77 -10.14
CA VAL A 241 5.63 -13.26 -8.76
C VAL A 241 6.24 -14.64 -8.62
N SER A 242 7.08 -14.83 -7.61
CA SER A 242 7.77 -16.09 -7.38
C SER A 242 6.82 -17.21 -6.95
N SER A 243 7.18 -18.47 -7.26
CA SER A 243 6.47 -19.66 -6.79
C SER A 243 6.35 -19.70 -5.25
N ILE A 244 7.37 -19.27 -4.55
CA ILE A 244 7.38 -19.18 -3.08
C ILE A 244 6.29 -18.23 -2.59
N THR A 245 6.19 -17.06 -3.19
CA THR A 245 5.16 -16.06 -2.86
C THR A 245 3.75 -16.59 -3.10
N LEU A 246 3.51 -17.22 -4.25
CA LEU A 246 2.20 -17.77 -4.62
C LEU A 246 1.76 -18.90 -3.67
N ARG A 247 2.67 -19.80 -3.31
CA ARG A 247 2.40 -20.89 -2.35
C ARG A 247 2.13 -20.34 -0.94
N LEU A 248 2.87 -19.32 -0.53
CA LEU A 248 2.63 -18.67 0.76
C LEU A 248 1.26 -17.98 0.81
N ALA A 249 0.87 -17.32 -0.28
CA ALA A 249 -0.47 -16.76 -0.41
C ALA A 249 -1.55 -17.85 -0.36
N GLU A 250 -1.36 -18.95 -1.09
CA GLU A 250 -2.28 -20.10 -1.07
C GLU A 250 -2.45 -20.65 0.35
N TYR A 251 -1.36 -20.78 1.10
CA TYR A 251 -1.43 -21.21 2.49
C TYR A 251 -2.27 -20.26 3.33
N LEU A 252 -2.04 -18.96 3.23
CA LEU A 252 -2.77 -17.96 4.02
C LEU A 252 -4.24 -17.87 3.60
N HIS A 253 -4.58 -18.06 2.32
CA HIS A 253 -5.97 -18.16 1.88
C HIS A 253 -6.70 -19.38 2.45
N LYS A 254 -6.04 -20.54 2.51
CA LYS A 254 -6.57 -21.74 3.16
C LYS A 254 -6.73 -21.59 4.67
N HIS A 255 -5.96 -20.71 5.28
CA HIS A 255 -5.96 -20.43 6.73
C HIS A 255 -6.37 -18.98 7.01
N HIS A 256 -7.33 -18.44 6.25
CA HIS A 256 -7.73 -17.05 6.27
C HIS A 256 -8.06 -16.51 7.67
N TYR A 257 -8.60 -17.36 8.54
CA TYR A 257 -8.89 -17.02 9.94
C TYR A 257 -7.67 -16.48 10.72
N ILE A 258 -6.44 -16.85 10.33
CA ILE A 258 -5.20 -16.35 10.95
C ILE A 258 -5.00 -14.86 10.58
N VAL A 259 -5.27 -14.53 9.33
CA VAL A 259 -5.17 -13.17 8.82
C VAL A 259 -6.24 -12.29 9.47
N GLU A 260 -7.48 -12.78 9.57
CA GLU A 260 -8.59 -12.08 10.24
C GLU A 260 -8.27 -11.75 11.69
N LYS A 261 -7.79 -12.73 12.46
CA LYS A 261 -7.34 -12.50 13.85
C LYS A 261 -6.22 -11.49 13.94
N SER A 262 -5.26 -11.52 13.01
CA SER A 262 -4.20 -10.52 12.96
C SER A 262 -4.75 -9.12 12.67
N LEU A 263 -5.73 -9.02 11.78
CA LEU A 263 -6.38 -7.75 11.45
C LEU A 263 -7.15 -7.18 12.64
N GLU A 264 -7.88 -8.00 13.39
CA GLU A 264 -8.56 -7.59 14.64
C GLU A 264 -7.56 -7.00 15.64
N ARG A 265 -6.48 -7.72 15.90
CA ARG A 265 -5.39 -7.27 16.80
C ARG A 265 -4.74 -5.96 16.32
N ASN A 266 -4.53 -5.81 15.01
CA ASN A 266 -3.99 -4.58 14.44
C ASN A 266 -4.97 -3.41 14.58
N ARG A 267 -6.28 -3.61 14.37
CA ARG A 267 -7.31 -2.57 14.58
C ARG A 267 -7.34 -2.09 16.04
N GLU A 268 -7.25 -3.02 16.99
CA GLU A 268 -7.11 -2.67 18.41
C GLU A 268 -5.84 -1.85 18.67
N GLY A 269 -4.73 -2.20 18.02
CA GLY A 269 -3.46 -1.48 18.10
C GLY A 269 -3.53 -0.06 17.50
N ILE A 270 -4.22 0.10 16.37
CA ILE A 270 -4.48 1.41 15.76
C ILE A 270 -5.28 2.30 16.72
N ALA A 271 -6.39 1.78 17.24
CA ALA A 271 -7.22 2.51 18.19
C ALA A 271 -6.45 2.88 19.47
N PHE A 272 -5.62 1.96 19.98
CA PHE A 272 -4.74 2.21 21.12
C PHE A 272 -3.73 3.33 20.82
N ALA A 273 -3.06 3.30 19.67
CA ALA A 273 -2.08 4.31 19.28
C ALA A 273 -2.71 5.71 19.19
N HIS A 274 -3.85 5.85 18.53
CA HIS A 274 -4.58 7.10 18.45
C HIS A 274 -4.98 7.64 19.83
N LYS A 275 -5.44 6.75 20.72
CA LYS A 275 -5.75 7.13 22.11
C LYS A 275 -4.48 7.54 22.89
N TYR A 276 -3.39 6.80 22.75
CA TYR A 276 -2.13 7.07 23.46
C TYR A 276 -1.54 8.42 23.07
N PHE A 277 -1.56 8.76 21.77
CA PHE A 277 -1.04 10.03 21.26
C PHE A 277 -2.10 11.14 21.19
N SER A 278 -3.26 10.99 21.83
CA SER A 278 -4.36 11.98 21.78
C SER A 278 -3.99 13.38 22.32
N ASN A 279 -2.96 13.48 23.15
CA ASN A 279 -2.42 14.76 23.61
C ASN A 279 -1.49 15.45 22.60
N CYS A 280 -1.20 14.79 21.48
CA CYS A 280 -0.45 15.33 20.36
C CYS A 280 -1.42 15.80 19.26
N LYS A 281 -0.94 16.66 18.37
CA LYS A 281 -1.69 16.95 17.14
C LYS A 281 -1.56 15.74 16.21
N ILE A 282 -2.65 15.02 16.02
CA ILE A 282 -2.71 13.87 15.11
C ILE A 282 -3.18 14.35 13.75
N TYR A 283 -2.55 13.88 12.68
CA TYR A 283 -2.83 14.22 11.29
C TYR A 283 -3.50 13.08 10.51
N SER A 284 -3.40 11.83 10.99
CA SER A 284 -3.98 10.66 10.33
C SER A 284 -5.26 10.17 11.00
N GLU A 285 -6.12 9.54 10.20
CA GLU A 285 -7.30 8.84 10.68
C GLU A 285 -6.98 7.38 11.08
N PRO A 286 -7.79 6.72 11.94
CA PRO A 286 -7.53 5.36 12.42
C PRO A 286 -7.96 4.28 11.40
N THR A 287 -7.75 4.52 10.12
CA THR A 287 -8.15 3.69 8.97
C THR A 287 -6.96 3.08 8.23
N ILE A 288 -5.76 3.23 8.81
CA ILE A 288 -4.49 2.69 8.31
C ILE A 288 -3.62 2.20 9.47
N ASN A 289 -2.65 1.34 9.20
CA ASN A 289 -1.78 0.73 10.22
C ASN A 289 -0.58 1.60 10.63
N HIS A 290 -0.78 2.90 10.71
CA HIS A 290 0.18 3.85 11.27
C HIS A 290 -0.55 5.07 11.82
N VAL A 291 0.14 5.82 12.65
CA VAL A 291 -0.31 7.12 13.14
C VAL A 291 0.68 8.19 12.71
N VAL A 292 0.17 9.34 12.22
CA VAL A 292 0.96 10.53 11.89
C VAL A 292 0.61 11.60 12.90
N PHE A 293 1.62 12.13 13.58
CA PHE A 293 1.40 13.10 14.65
C PHE A 293 2.63 14.01 14.89
N GLU A 294 2.38 15.09 15.59
CA GLU A 294 3.41 16.03 16.09
C GLU A 294 3.89 15.55 17.46
N PRO A 295 5.09 14.94 17.59
CA PRO A 295 5.58 14.50 18.89
C PRO A 295 6.12 15.65 19.71
N ASN A 296 6.03 15.55 21.05
CA ASN A 296 6.80 16.35 21.96
C ASN A 296 8.18 15.72 22.25
N GLU A 297 9.05 16.45 22.96
CA GLU A 297 10.42 16.00 23.27
C GLU A 297 10.45 14.72 24.10
N ASP A 298 9.48 14.52 25.03
CA ASP A 298 9.40 13.33 25.86
C ASP A 298 9.10 12.08 25.03
N ILE A 299 8.21 12.20 24.04
CA ILE A 299 7.89 11.10 23.12
C ILE A 299 9.11 10.75 22.27
N ILE A 300 9.78 11.74 21.67
CA ILE A 300 10.98 11.51 20.87
C ILE A 300 12.07 10.83 21.71
N SER A 301 12.36 11.37 22.90
CA SER A 301 13.33 10.79 23.83
C SER A 301 13.02 9.35 24.19
N ARG A 302 11.72 9.02 24.36
CA ARG A 302 11.26 7.66 24.63
C ARG A 302 11.44 6.74 23.43
N LEU A 303 11.04 7.16 22.22
CA LEU A 303 11.22 6.37 21.02
C LEU A 303 12.70 6.07 20.76
N ASP A 304 13.57 7.07 20.92
CA ASP A 304 15.00 6.92 20.73
C ASP A 304 15.65 6.02 21.81
N SER A 305 15.25 6.17 23.08
CA SER A 305 15.76 5.32 24.18
C SER A 305 15.39 3.86 24.02
N GLN A 306 14.24 3.58 23.40
CA GLN A 306 13.78 2.23 23.09
C GLN A 306 14.26 1.75 21.72
N LYS A 307 15.11 2.50 21.06
CA LYS A 307 15.64 2.20 19.73
C LYS A 307 14.52 1.94 18.70
N ILE A 308 13.52 2.81 18.63
CA ILE A 308 12.43 2.69 17.67
C ILE A 308 12.74 3.53 16.44
N LEU A 309 12.71 2.92 15.24
CA LEU A 309 12.75 3.62 13.96
C LEU A 309 11.34 4.08 13.59
N TYR A 310 11.21 5.36 13.30
CA TYR A 310 9.98 5.98 12.80
C TYR A 310 10.24 6.74 11.50
N GLY A 311 9.21 6.91 10.67
CA GLY A 311 9.26 7.72 9.46
C GLY A 311 9.06 9.20 9.78
N LYS A 312 9.60 10.09 8.96
CA LYS A 312 9.23 11.51 8.98
C LYS A 312 8.00 11.74 8.10
N ALA A 313 7.22 12.78 8.42
CA ALA A 313 6.04 13.20 7.67
C ALA A 313 6.08 14.71 7.37
N PRO A 314 7.10 15.14 6.58
CA PRO A 314 7.35 16.57 6.34
C PRO A 314 6.23 17.26 5.57
N GLU A 315 5.35 16.54 4.94
CA GLU A 315 4.13 17.01 4.27
C GLU A 315 3.14 17.68 5.24
N TYR A 316 3.23 17.39 6.54
CA TYR A 316 2.38 18.00 7.57
C TYR A 316 3.12 19.06 8.40
N SER A 317 4.34 18.76 8.82
CA SER A 317 5.24 19.70 9.49
C SER A 317 6.68 19.16 9.51
N SER A 318 7.64 20.05 9.77
CA SER A 318 9.07 19.69 9.85
C SER A 318 9.40 18.69 10.97
N THR A 319 8.54 18.60 11.99
CA THR A 319 8.70 17.75 13.17
C THR A 319 7.74 16.56 13.20
N ALA A 320 6.72 16.54 12.33
CA ALA A 320 5.77 15.45 12.26
C ALA A 320 6.45 14.11 11.93
N ILE A 321 5.99 13.07 12.62
CA ILE A 321 6.48 11.70 12.41
C ILE A 321 5.34 10.76 12.05
N ARG A 322 5.70 9.67 11.38
CA ARG A 322 4.82 8.54 11.08
C ARG A 322 5.34 7.31 11.79
N LEU A 323 4.50 6.71 12.63
CA LEU A 323 4.82 5.53 13.41
C LEU A 323 3.90 4.38 13.02
N THR A 324 4.44 3.25 12.57
CA THR A 324 3.69 2.01 12.33
C THR A 324 3.07 1.53 13.63
N THR A 325 1.78 1.17 13.60
CA THR A 325 1.11 0.58 14.76
C THR A 325 1.37 -0.92 14.83
N LEU A 326 1.38 -1.44 16.05
CA LEU A 326 1.47 -2.86 16.35
C LEU A 326 0.15 -3.34 16.97
N PRO A 327 -0.12 -4.65 17.04
CA PRO A 327 -1.16 -5.18 17.92
C PRO A 327 -1.06 -4.57 19.32
N LYS A 328 -2.23 -4.32 19.93
CA LYS A 328 -2.31 -3.55 21.18
C LYS A 328 -1.34 -4.04 22.25
N ASP A 329 -1.32 -5.35 22.53
CA ASP A 329 -0.45 -5.97 23.54
C ASP A 329 1.05 -5.79 23.25
N GLN A 330 1.45 -5.80 21.98
CA GLN A 330 2.81 -5.54 21.56
C GLN A 330 3.16 -4.05 21.70
N PHE A 331 2.23 -3.17 21.34
CA PHE A 331 2.43 -1.73 21.37
C PHE A 331 2.48 -1.20 22.80
N GLU A 332 1.55 -1.65 23.68
CA GLU A 332 1.58 -1.34 25.13
C GLU A 332 2.91 -1.76 25.76
N LYS A 333 3.35 -2.99 25.46
CA LYS A 333 4.60 -3.52 25.98
C LYS A 333 5.81 -2.72 25.54
N LEU A 334 5.79 -2.23 24.29
CA LEU A 334 6.87 -1.45 23.71
C LEU A 334 6.90 -0.02 24.24
N ILE A 335 5.74 0.65 24.27
CA ILE A 335 5.69 2.10 24.56
C ILE A 335 5.45 2.39 26.05
N CYS A 336 4.69 1.53 26.75
CA CYS A 336 4.35 1.73 28.15
C CYS A 336 5.31 1.02 29.12
N SER A 337 6.22 0.16 28.65
CA SER A 337 7.27 -0.38 29.50
C SER A 337 8.17 0.77 29.98
N SER A 338 7.76 1.38 31.08
CA SER A 338 8.58 2.35 31.79
C SER A 338 9.93 1.73 32.14
N THR A 339 10.96 2.41 31.84
CA THR A 339 12.27 2.38 32.47
C THR A 339 12.20 2.04 33.95
N SER A 340 12.05 0.73 34.24
CA SER A 340 12.49 0.18 35.53
C SER A 340 13.97 -0.13 35.36
N LYS A 341 14.80 0.85 35.58
CA LYS A 341 16.21 0.73 35.94
C LYS A 341 16.53 1.73 37.00
#